data_93b464581b671062b09b5b82440e2f71
#
_entry.id   93b464581b671062b09b5b82440e2f71
#
_cell.length_a   1.000
_cell.length_b   1.000
_cell.length_c   1.000
_cell.angle_alpha   90.00
_cell.angle_beta   90.00
_cell.angle_gamma   90.00
#
_symmetry.space_group_name_H-M   'P 1'
#
loop_
_entity.id
_entity.type
_entity.pdbx_description
1 polymer ?
#
loop_
_entity_poly.entity_id
_entity_poly.type
_entity_poly.pdbx_seq_one_letter_code
_entity_poly.pdbx_strand_id
1 'polypeptide(L)'
;MKEVKLRMKEQNKYEIIKELVDHNGNKGRVALKLDISLRQVNRLIIKYKKDGKLAFVHGNRGHLPVKALDKSISEDIILLYKTKYYDFNFNHFKEFLEKNENIKVSYNFLYKTLSNENILSPKARKKTKRNFLKNKLMLEKKIDESMSNEEIDYKINHEMALEDSHPRCEKPKNFGEIIEQDGSIHNWFGDSKSCLHLAIDRATSTIVGAWFDTQETLNGYYHVFYQILTIYGIPYKFLTDNRTVFNYMSLNPEKRTSEKDVLTQYGYACRQLGIDLETTSVSQAKGLVERTNGTFQGRLVQELRLNNITTIEEANEYLINTFVPYFNNKFALDYRKFPSVFETAPSEEKINYTLAVLTPRKIDNGNSIKYMGDYYQPYHDNEIKCFMPKTECLVIKAFNNKLLVTIDDKVYNLKKVSRNEKYSKNFDLIPETPTVKEKSFNPKMNLKWNVGEFKYQIKRAHSQHKYA
;
A
#
# COMPACT_ATOMS: atom_id res chain seq x y z
N MET A 1 -0.48 2.87 -64.48
CA MET A 1 0.66 2.57 -63.57
C MET A 1 0.30 3.07 -62.17
N LYS A 2 0.41 2.22 -61.12
CA LYS A 2 0.15 2.67 -59.76
C LYS A 2 1.25 3.66 -59.33
N GLU A 3 0.86 4.86 -58.96
CA GLU A 3 1.79 5.92 -58.49
C GLU A 3 2.52 5.46 -57.21
N VAL A 4 3.86 5.35 -57.27
CA VAL A 4 4.68 4.88 -56.17
C VAL A 4 4.97 6.07 -55.24
N LYS A 5 4.28 6.12 -54.08
CA LYS A 5 4.57 7.09 -53.02
C LYS A 5 5.78 6.64 -52.22
N LEU A 6 6.88 7.38 -52.32
CA LEU A 6 8.09 7.19 -51.52
C LEU A 6 7.97 7.93 -50.16
N ARG A 7 8.59 7.38 -49.12
CA ARG A 7 8.78 8.10 -47.85
C ARG A 7 9.89 9.15 -47.98
N MET A 8 9.91 10.15 -47.15
CA MET A 8 10.86 11.28 -47.26
C MET A 8 12.34 10.83 -47.44
N LYS A 9 12.81 9.84 -46.67
CA LYS A 9 14.17 9.30 -46.79
C LYS A 9 14.37 8.50 -48.12
N GLU A 10 13.36 7.84 -48.63
CA GLU A 10 13.39 7.09 -49.89
C GLU A 10 13.35 8.07 -51.06
N GLN A 11 12.57 9.12 -50.94
CA GLN A 11 12.45 10.19 -51.94
C GLN A 11 13.79 10.93 -52.10
N ASN A 12 14.41 11.34 -50.98
CA ASN A 12 15.71 12.00 -51.02
C ASN A 12 16.79 11.12 -51.69
N LYS A 13 16.83 9.80 -51.38
CA LYS A 13 17.74 8.87 -52.05
C LYS A 13 17.46 8.76 -53.56
N TYR A 14 16.20 8.71 -53.93
CA TYR A 14 15.79 8.66 -55.32
C TYR A 14 16.23 9.89 -56.07
N GLU A 15 15.96 11.10 -55.58
CA GLU A 15 16.29 12.37 -56.23
C GLU A 15 17.82 12.50 -56.43
N ILE A 16 18.62 12.21 -55.41
CA ILE A 16 20.10 12.30 -55.49
C ILE A 16 20.65 11.29 -56.47
N ILE A 17 20.14 10.05 -56.51
CA ILE A 17 20.64 9.01 -57.46
C ILE A 17 20.11 9.31 -58.88
N LYS A 18 18.93 9.84 -59.01
CA LYS A 18 18.41 10.29 -60.31
C LYS A 18 19.29 11.40 -60.89
N GLU A 19 19.55 12.45 -60.11
CA GLU A 19 20.43 13.56 -60.52
C GLU A 19 21.85 13.05 -60.92
N LEU A 20 22.39 12.12 -60.14
CA LEU A 20 23.69 11.48 -60.44
C LEU A 20 23.71 10.76 -61.80
N VAL A 21 22.64 10.07 -62.14
CA VAL A 21 22.54 9.28 -63.40
C VAL A 21 22.23 10.20 -64.59
N ASP A 22 21.33 11.18 -64.41
CA ASP A 22 20.89 12.08 -65.49
C ASP A 22 22.02 13.06 -65.90
N HIS A 23 22.85 13.52 -64.94
CA HIS A 23 23.94 14.47 -65.19
C HIS A 23 25.34 13.86 -65.15
N ASN A 24 25.47 12.54 -65.12
CA ASN A 24 26.74 11.82 -65.04
C ASN A 24 27.69 12.34 -63.98
N GLY A 25 27.12 12.63 -62.76
CA GLY A 25 27.80 13.28 -61.67
C GLY A 25 28.87 12.43 -60.94
N ASN A 26 29.50 13.00 -59.94
CA ASN A 26 30.55 12.33 -59.16
C ASN A 26 29.94 11.38 -58.09
N LYS A 27 30.18 10.08 -58.21
CA LYS A 27 29.69 9.04 -57.32
C LYS A 27 30.25 9.19 -55.90
N GLY A 28 31.48 9.71 -55.75
CA GLY A 28 32.08 9.96 -54.43
C GLY A 28 31.35 11.04 -53.62
N ARG A 29 30.95 12.13 -54.29
CA ARG A 29 30.11 13.18 -53.67
C ARG A 29 28.75 12.65 -53.22
N VAL A 30 28.15 11.78 -53.98
CA VAL A 30 26.85 11.15 -53.65
C VAL A 30 27.01 10.18 -52.47
N ALA A 31 28.12 9.43 -52.41
CA ALA A 31 28.42 8.57 -51.28
C ALA A 31 28.53 9.36 -49.98
N LEU A 32 29.20 10.50 -50.00
CA LEU A 32 29.32 11.41 -48.84
C LEU A 32 27.94 12.05 -48.48
N LYS A 33 27.18 12.50 -49.52
CA LYS A 33 25.86 13.16 -49.30
C LYS A 33 24.83 12.23 -48.70
N LEU A 34 24.88 10.94 -49.01
CA LEU A 34 23.97 9.90 -48.56
C LEU A 34 24.48 9.11 -47.35
N ASP A 35 25.71 9.36 -46.92
CA ASP A 35 26.43 8.60 -45.88
C ASP A 35 26.43 7.07 -46.16
N ILE A 36 26.81 6.70 -47.38
CA ILE A 36 26.86 5.30 -47.83
C ILE A 36 28.13 5.01 -48.59
N SER A 37 28.53 3.74 -48.68
CA SER A 37 29.72 3.35 -49.44
C SER A 37 29.53 3.50 -50.98
N LEU A 38 30.65 3.74 -51.71
CA LEU A 38 30.65 3.74 -53.19
C LEU A 38 30.01 2.48 -53.78
N ARG A 39 30.21 1.32 -53.15
CA ARG A 39 29.59 0.05 -53.55
C ARG A 39 28.06 0.12 -53.47
N GLN A 40 27.52 0.77 -52.42
CA GLN A 40 26.07 0.97 -52.29
C GLN A 40 25.55 1.95 -53.34
N VAL A 41 26.26 3.02 -53.64
CA VAL A 41 25.89 3.96 -54.74
C VAL A 41 25.77 3.22 -56.07
N ASN A 42 26.81 2.41 -56.42
CA ASN A 42 26.79 1.63 -57.66
C ASN A 42 25.58 0.64 -57.69
N ARG A 43 25.29 -0.02 -56.57
CA ARG A 43 24.09 -0.89 -56.48
C ARG A 43 22.78 -0.12 -56.68
N LEU A 44 22.67 1.09 -56.13
CA LEU A 44 21.50 1.95 -56.30
C LEU A 44 21.34 2.43 -57.74
N ILE A 45 22.46 2.77 -58.44
CA ILE A 45 22.47 3.14 -59.86
C ILE A 45 21.94 1.98 -60.73
N ILE A 46 22.47 0.76 -60.50
CA ILE A 46 22.04 -0.44 -61.23
C ILE A 46 20.52 -0.69 -61.02
N LYS A 47 20.09 -0.64 -59.77
CA LYS A 47 18.66 -0.81 -59.39
C LYS A 47 17.80 0.28 -60.00
N TYR A 48 18.24 1.54 -59.97
CA TYR A 48 17.49 2.66 -60.57
C TYR A 48 17.33 2.50 -62.06
N LYS A 49 18.39 2.09 -62.79
CA LYS A 49 18.32 1.84 -64.23
C LYS A 49 17.39 0.67 -64.58
N LYS A 50 17.24 -0.31 -63.64
CA LYS A 50 16.36 -1.46 -63.88
C LYS A 50 14.90 -1.19 -63.47
N ASP A 51 14.68 -0.67 -62.27
CA ASP A 51 13.36 -0.64 -61.62
C ASP A 51 12.82 0.80 -61.42
N GLY A 52 13.60 1.81 -61.85
CA GLY A 52 13.21 3.22 -61.71
C GLY A 52 12.96 3.63 -60.28
N LYS A 53 11.90 4.35 -60.03
CA LYS A 53 11.45 4.85 -58.73
C LYS A 53 11.17 3.71 -57.71
N LEU A 54 10.75 2.55 -58.18
CA LEU A 54 10.46 1.36 -57.36
C LEU A 54 11.70 0.83 -56.61
N ALA A 55 12.92 1.02 -57.20
CA ALA A 55 14.19 0.58 -56.61
C ALA A 55 14.43 1.14 -55.20
N PHE A 56 13.77 2.25 -54.83
CA PHE A 56 13.99 2.96 -53.58
C PHE A 56 12.97 2.61 -52.50
N VAL A 57 11.94 1.85 -52.85
CA VAL A 57 11.00 1.33 -51.83
C VAL A 57 11.72 0.33 -50.96
N HIS A 58 11.66 0.52 -49.64
CA HIS A 58 12.32 -0.39 -48.69
C HIS A 58 11.74 -1.82 -48.82
N GLY A 59 12.62 -2.82 -48.98
CA GLY A 59 12.21 -4.19 -49.26
C GLY A 59 11.29 -4.85 -48.22
N ASN A 60 11.37 -4.39 -46.97
CA ASN A 60 10.50 -4.87 -45.89
C ASN A 60 9.18 -4.07 -45.78
N ARG A 61 8.87 -3.20 -46.74
CA ARG A 61 7.64 -2.43 -46.75
C ARG A 61 6.44 -3.35 -47.00
N GLY A 62 5.57 -3.44 -45.98
CA GLY A 62 4.38 -4.32 -46.04
C GLY A 62 4.62 -5.76 -45.60
N HIS A 63 5.85 -6.16 -45.30
CA HIS A 63 6.13 -7.47 -44.72
C HIS A 63 5.84 -7.46 -43.22
N LEU A 64 4.99 -8.36 -42.77
CA LEU A 64 4.79 -8.64 -41.34
C LEU A 64 6.00 -9.46 -40.85
N PRO A 65 6.56 -9.17 -39.65
CA PRO A 65 7.59 -10.00 -39.05
C PRO A 65 7.10 -11.45 -38.87
N VAL A 66 7.95 -12.44 -39.04
CA VAL A 66 7.62 -13.87 -38.84
C VAL A 66 7.02 -14.16 -37.44
N LYS A 67 7.34 -13.35 -36.46
CA LYS A 67 6.80 -13.40 -35.09
C LYS A 67 5.67 -12.39 -34.84
N ALA A 68 5.03 -11.87 -35.87
CA ALA A 68 3.86 -10.99 -35.71
C ALA A 68 2.72 -11.80 -35.08
N LEU A 69 2.20 -11.32 -33.96
CA LEU A 69 1.01 -11.90 -33.34
C LEU A 69 -0.21 -11.64 -34.22
N ASP A 70 -1.15 -12.56 -34.21
CA ASP A 70 -2.39 -12.46 -34.98
C ASP A 70 -3.19 -11.21 -34.51
N LYS A 71 -3.94 -10.62 -35.45
CA LYS A 71 -4.80 -9.48 -35.14
C LYS A 71 -5.90 -9.82 -34.14
N SER A 72 -6.39 -11.07 -34.15
CA SER A 72 -7.36 -11.58 -33.18
C SER A 72 -6.88 -11.39 -31.74
N ILE A 73 -5.60 -11.66 -31.44
CA ILE A 73 -5.02 -11.47 -30.11
C ILE A 73 -5.07 -9.99 -29.68
N SER A 74 -4.88 -9.07 -30.61
CA SER A 74 -5.00 -7.64 -30.30
C SER A 74 -6.43 -7.24 -29.96
N GLU A 75 -7.40 -7.78 -30.65
CA GLU A 75 -8.83 -7.54 -30.42
C GLU A 75 -9.28 -8.14 -29.09
N ASP A 76 -8.84 -9.35 -28.77
CA ASP A 76 -9.10 -10.00 -27.48
C ASP A 76 -8.51 -9.21 -26.30
N ILE A 77 -7.28 -8.73 -26.44
CA ILE A 77 -6.63 -7.89 -25.42
C ILE A 77 -7.41 -6.59 -25.18
N ILE A 78 -7.88 -5.93 -26.25
CA ILE A 78 -8.66 -4.71 -26.14
C ILE A 78 -10.01 -5.00 -25.46
N LEU A 79 -10.68 -6.08 -25.86
CA LEU A 79 -11.95 -6.50 -25.27
C LEU A 79 -11.80 -6.83 -23.78
N LEU A 80 -10.81 -7.65 -23.42
CA LEU A 80 -10.53 -8.02 -22.05
C LEU A 80 -10.20 -6.79 -21.18
N TYR A 81 -9.42 -5.85 -21.74
CA TYR A 81 -9.13 -4.62 -21.00
C TYR A 81 -10.38 -3.75 -20.80
N LYS A 82 -11.21 -3.58 -21.81
CA LYS A 82 -12.43 -2.75 -21.72
C LYS A 82 -13.51 -3.37 -20.82
N THR A 83 -13.58 -4.69 -20.71
CA THR A 83 -14.65 -5.39 -19.98
C THR A 83 -14.24 -5.86 -18.57
N LYS A 84 -13.10 -6.53 -18.44
CA LYS A 84 -12.70 -7.23 -17.22
C LYS A 84 -11.59 -6.50 -16.45
N TYR A 85 -10.62 -5.93 -17.17
CA TYR A 85 -9.39 -5.36 -16.59
C TYR A 85 -9.27 -3.84 -16.82
N TYR A 86 -10.37 -3.13 -16.94
CA TYR A 86 -10.44 -1.71 -17.32
C TYR A 86 -9.71 -0.75 -16.39
N ASP A 87 -9.55 -1.14 -15.13
CA ASP A 87 -8.92 -0.38 -14.05
C ASP A 87 -7.47 -0.79 -13.74
N PHE A 88 -6.94 -1.82 -14.45
CA PHE A 88 -5.58 -2.30 -14.25
C PHE A 88 -4.54 -1.39 -14.91
N ASN A 89 -3.40 -1.20 -14.24
CA ASN A 89 -2.24 -0.66 -14.96
C ASN A 89 -1.68 -1.72 -15.93
N PHE A 90 -1.04 -1.29 -17.01
CA PHE A 90 -0.63 -2.19 -18.09
C PHE A 90 0.35 -3.29 -17.69
N ASN A 91 1.20 -3.06 -16.66
CA ASN A 91 2.08 -4.11 -16.15
C ASN A 91 1.28 -5.17 -15.39
N HIS A 92 0.35 -4.75 -14.53
CA HIS A 92 -0.54 -5.62 -13.81
C HIS A 92 -1.45 -6.42 -14.76
N PHE A 93 -2.01 -5.74 -15.75
CA PHE A 93 -2.80 -6.39 -16.79
C PHE A 93 -2.01 -7.45 -17.56
N LYS A 94 -0.76 -7.15 -17.96
CA LYS A 94 0.12 -8.13 -18.63
C LYS A 94 0.31 -9.41 -17.81
N GLU A 95 0.48 -9.27 -16.49
CA GLU A 95 0.64 -10.41 -15.58
C GLU A 95 -0.61 -11.30 -15.56
N PHE A 96 -1.78 -10.66 -15.51
CA PHE A 96 -3.05 -11.38 -15.50
C PHE A 96 -3.44 -11.96 -16.85
N LEU A 97 -3.04 -11.34 -17.96
CA LEU A 97 -3.14 -11.95 -19.28
C LEU A 97 -2.38 -13.28 -19.38
N GLU A 98 -1.15 -13.32 -18.81
CA GLU A 98 -0.35 -14.54 -18.79
C GLU A 98 -0.91 -15.58 -17.79
N LYS A 99 -1.35 -15.15 -16.60
CA LYS A 99 -1.80 -16.03 -15.50
C LYS A 99 -3.20 -16.61 -15.75
N ASN A 100 -4.15 -15.78 -16.18
CA ASN A 100 -5.57 -16.14 -16.21
C ASN A 100 -6.09 -16.43 -17.62
N GLU A 101 -5.54 -15.75 -18.64
CA GLU A 101 -6.03 -15.84 -20.02
C GLU A 101 -5.08 -16.63 -20.93
N ASN A 102 -3.94 -17.10 -20.41
CA ASN A 102 -2.87 -17.78 -21.17
C ASN A 102 -2.34 -16.99 -22.38
N ILE A 103 -2.49 -15.66 -22.37
CA ILE A 103 -2.01 -14.78 -23.44
C ILE A 103 -0.65 -14.21 -23.05
N LYS A 104 0.42 -14.70 -23.69
CA LYS A 104 1.80 -14.25 -23.45
C LYS A 104 2.25 -13.22 -24.47
N VAL A 105 2.33 -11.96 -24.05
CA VAL A 105 2.72 -10.83 -24.91
C VAL A 105 3.79 -9.96 -24.26
N SER A 106 4.58 -9.25 -25.09
CA SER A 106 5.52 -8.26 -24.58
C SER A 106 4.80 -7.00 -24.11
N TYR A 107 5.38 -6.30 -23.12
CA TYR A 107 4.84 -5.01 -22.66
C TYR A 107 4.72 -3.99 -23.81
N ASN A 108 5.72 -3.96 -24.70
CA ASN A 108 5.69 -3.03 -25.84
C ASN A 108 4.55 -3.31 -26.82
N PHE A 109 4.20 -4.58 -27.04
CA PHE A 109 3.06 -4.97 -27.84
C PHE A 109 1.77 -4.52 -27.17
N LEU A 110 1.56 -4.86 -25.91
CA LEU A 110 0.41 -4.46 -25.11
C LEU A 110 0.23 -2.94 -25.09
N TYR A 111 1.30 -2.20 -24.80
CA TYR A 111 1.30 -0.74 -24.77
C TYR A 111 0.88 -0.15 -26.14
N LYS A 112 1.43 -0.64 -27.24
CA LYS A 112 1.07 -0.18 -28.58
C LYS A 112 -0.38 -0.50 -28.93
N THR A 113 -0.84 -1.71 -28.63
CA THR A 113 -2.21 -2.16 -28.88
C THR A 113 -3.22 -1.26 -28.17
N LEU A 114 -3.05 -1.04 -26.87
CA LEU A 114 -3.96 -0.20 -26.09
C LEU A 114 -3.82 1.30 -26.42
N SER A 115 -2.59 1.78 -26.66
CA SER A 115 -2.38 3.19 -27.05
C SER A 115 -2.97 3.54 -28.41
N ASN A 116 -3.02 2.61 -29.36
CA ASN A 116 -3.67 2.82 -30.66
C ASN A 116 -5.19 2.98 -30.51
N GLU A 117 -5.78 2.39 -29.50
CA GLU A 117 -7.19 2.55 -29.12
C GLU A 117 -7.43 3.77 -28.18
N ASN A 118 -6.46 4.67 -28.06
CA ASN A 118 -6.50 5.81 -27.15
C ASN A 118 -6.72 5.44 -25.68
N ILE A 119 -6.29 4.25 -25.27
CA ILE A 119 -6.32 3.80 -23.88
C ILE A 119 -4.98 4.12 -23.22
N LEU A 120 -5.01 4.83 -22.09
CA LEU A 120 -3.84 5.16 -21.29
C LEU A 120 -3.87 4.36 -19.98
N SER A 121 -2.71 3.86 -19.55
CA SER A 121 -2.61 3.20 -18.24
C SER A 121 -2.98 4.16 -17.12
N PRO A 122 -3.79 3.77 -16.11
CA PRO A 122 -4.18 4.63 -14.98
C PRO A 122 -2.98 5.22 -14.24
N LYS A 123 -1.86 4.48 -14.14
CA LYS A 123 -0.61 4.90 -13.50
C LYS A 123 0.50 5.23 -14.50
N ALA A 124 0.16 5.76 -15.67
CA ALA A 124 1.15 6.22 -16.63
C ALA A 124 2.05 7.32 -16.03
N ARG A 125 3.36 7.26 -16.32
CA ARG A 125 4.32 8.28 -15.89
C ARG A 125 3.92 9.66 -16.40
N LYS A 126 4.19 10.73 -15.65
CA LYS A 126 3.90 12.12 -16.04
C LYS A 126 4.36 12.43 -17.48
N LYS A 127 5.58 12.04 -17.86
CA LYS A 127 6.08 12.22 -19.22
C LYS A 127 5.20 11.53 -20.27
N THR A 128 4.72 10.34 -19.99
CA THR A 128 3.82 9.58 -20.88
C THR A 128 2.45 10.26 -21.00
N LYS A 129 1.89 10.71 -19.87
CA LYS A 129 0.63 11.48 -19.84
C LYS A 129 0.79 12.79 -20.61
N ARG A 130 1.89 13.52 -20.41
CA ARG A 130 2.18 14.76 -21.14
C ARG A 130 2.25 14.53 -22.65
N ASN A 131 2.97 13.52 -23.10
CA ASN A 131 3.07 13.20 -24.53
C ASN A 131 1.73 12.79 -25.13
N PHE A 132 0.96 12.02 -24.38
CA PHE A 132 -0.38 11.60 -24.81
C PHE A 132 -1.31 12.81 -24.93
N LEU A 133 -1.35 13.68 -23.93
CA LEU A 133 -2.14 14.92 -23.94
C LEU A 133 -1.70 15.85 -25.07
N LYS A 134 -0.38 15.99 -25.29
CA LYS A 134 0.16 16.78 -26.41
C LYS A 134 -0.29 16.23 -27.76
N ASN A 135 -0.22 14.93 -27.95
CA ASN A 135 -0.67 14.29 -29.20
C ASN A 135 -2.17 14.47 -29.40
N LYS A 136 -2.98 14.34 -28.35
CA LYS A 136 -4.42 14.57 -28.39
C LYS A 136 -4.75 16.01 -28.79
N LEU A 137 -4.18 17.00 -28.11
CA LEU A 137 -4.38 18.42 -28.41
C LEU A 137 -3.87 18.80 -29.81
N MET A 138 -2.78 18.18 -30.27
CA MET A 138 -2.29 18.36 -31.64
C MET A 138 -3.22 17.80 -32.72
N LEU A 139 -3.94 16.70 -32.42
CA LEU A 139 -4.97 16.16 -33.31
C LEU A 139 -6.21 17.06 -33.31
N GLU A 140 -6.63 17.56 -32.16
CA GLU A 140 -7.73 18.54 -32.03
C GLU A 140 -7.41 19.82 -32.81
N LYS A 141 -6.19 20.35 -32.71
CA LYS A 141 -5.71 21.50 -33.48
C LYS A 141 -5.79 21.30 -35.00
N LYS A 142 -5.63 20.06 -35.51
CA LYS A 142 -5.78 19.77 -36.95
C LYS A 142 -7.23 19.82 -37.43
N ILE A 143 -8.17 19.69 -36.51
CA ILE A 143 -9.61 19.75 -36.78
C ILE A 143 -10.10 21.19 -36.56
N ASP A 144 -9.57 21.88 -35.55
CA ASP A 144 -9.91 23.25 -35.18
C ASP A 144 -8.64 24.11 -35.19
N GLU A 145 -8.42 24.90 -36.24
CA GLU A 145 -7.21 25.73 -36.42
C GLU A 145 -7.08 26.89 -35.42
N SER A 146 -8.06 27.09 -34.52
CA SER A 146 -8.11 28.22 -33.59
C SER A 146 -7.06 28.19 -32.47
N MET A 147 -6.47 27.01 -32.18
CA MET A 147 -5.59 26.79 -31.02
C MET A 147 -4.12 27.05 -31.36
N SER A 148 -3.46 28.00 -30.64
CA SER A 148 -2.04 28.27 -30.79
C SER A 148 -1.18 27.17 -30.14
N ASN A 149 0.12 27.08 -30.53
CA ASN A 149 1.05 26.14 -29.89
C ASN A 149 1.34 26.56 -28.43
N GLU A 150 1.31 27.83 -28.14
CA GLU A 150 1.53 28.38 -26.79
C GLU A 150 0.37 28.02 -25.86
N GLU A 151 -0.87 28.06 -26.34
CA GLU A 151 -2.04 27.61 -25.57
C GLU A 151 -2.02 26.11 -25.30
N ILE A 152 -1.53 25.31 -26.25
CA ILE A 152 -1.34 23.86 -26.02
C ILE A 152 -0.31 23.63 -24.91
N ASP A 153 0.84 24.28 -24.99
CA ASP A 153 1.89 24.14 -23.97
C ASP A 153 1.45 24.70 -22.60
N TYR A 154 0.66 25.77 -22.57
CA TYR A 154 0.05 26.30 -21.35
C TYR A 154 -0.92 25.30 -20.72
N LYS A 155 -1.87 24.75 -21.49
CA LYS A 155 -2.81 23.73 -21.01
C LYS A 155 -2.10 22.49 -20.47
N ILE A 156 -1.06 22.03 -21.18
CA ILE A 156 -0.25 20.89 -20.73
C ILE A 156 0.45 21.19 -19.40
N ASN A 157 1.06 22.35 -19.27
CA ASN A 157 1.79 22.75 -18.06
C ASN A 157 0.83 22.97 -16.87
N HIS A 158 -0.35 23.51 -17.12
CA HIS A 158 -1.37 23.73 -16.11
C HIS A 158 -1.95 22.39 -15.58
N GLU A 159 -2.25 21.42 -16.47
CA GLU A 159 -2.76 20.13 -16.07
C GLU A 159 -1.69 19.22 -15.42
N MET A 160 -0.43 19.46 -15.75
CA MET A 160 0.69 18.63 -15.31
C MET A 160 1.69 19.42 -14.45
N ALA A 161 1.24 19.94 -13.31
CA ALA A 161 2.13 20.59 -12.36
C ALA A 161 3.39 19.76 -12.08
N LEU A 162 4.54 20.38 -12.10
CA LEU A 162 5.81 19.74 -11.77
C LEU A 162 5.81 19.34 -10.29
N GLU A 163 6.24 18.11 -10.01
CA GLU A 163 6.53 17.69 -8.63
C GLU A 163 7.82 18.37 -8.18
N ASP A 164 7.79 18.96 -6.99
CA ASP A 164 8.99 19.48 -6.36
C ASP A 164 9.97 18.35 -6.09
N SER A 165 11.24 18.59 -6.36
CA SER A 165 12.29 17.64 -6.04
C SER A 165 12.62 17.75 -4.55
N HIS A 166 12.38 16.67 -3.78
CA HIS A 166 12.75 16.64 -2.36
C HIS A 166 14.06 15.89 -2.13
N PRO A 167 14.88 16.28 -1.13
CA PRO A 167 16.10 15.56 -0.79
C PRO A 167 15.77 14.12 -0.40
N ARG A 168 16.59 13.17 -0.86
CA ARG A 168 16.42 11.75 -0.53
C ARG A 168 17.07 11.47 0.81
N CYS A 169 16.33 10.84 1.73
CA CYS A 169 16.91 10.26 2.93
C CYS A 169 17.73 9.01 2.59
N GLU A 170 18.84 8.79 3.28
CA GLU A 170 19.60 7.55 3.15
C GLU A 170 18.75 6.34 3.53
N LYS A 171 18.94 5.25 2.78
CA LYS A 171 18.32 3.97 3.13
C LYS A 171 19.07 3.32 4.28
N PRO A 172 18.36 2.77 5.29
CA PRO A 172 18.97 1.89 6.28
C PRO A 172 19.68 0.71 5.61
N LYS A 173 20.70 0.20 6.27
CA LYS A 173 21.50 -0.93 5.74
C LYS A 173 21.03 -2.28 6.30
N ASN A 174 20.32 -2.26 7.43
CA ASN A 174 19.94 -3.46 8.14
C ASN A 174 18.44 -3.72 8.04
N PHE A 175 18.06 -4.98 7.92
CA PHE A 175 16.67 -5.40 7.99
C PHE A 175 16.12 -5.26 9.42
N GLY A 176 14.99 -4.59 9.60
CA GLY A 176 14.39 -4.30 10.91
C GLY A 176 14.88 -3.02 11.58
N GLU A 177 15.77 -2.24 10.92
CA GLU A 177 16.29 -1.00 11.47
C GLU A 177 15.24 0.10 11.54
N ILE A 178 14.48 0.31 10.48
CA ILE A 178 13.36 1.26 10.42
C ILE A 178 12.17 0.60 9.73
N ILE A 179 11.08 0.46 10.45
CA ILE A 179 9.80 0.02 9.91
C ILE A 179 8.88 1.23 9.78
N GLU A 180 8.52 1.60 8.54
CA GLU A 180 7.54 2.65 8.28
C GLU A 180 6.13 2.07 8.44
N GLN A 181 5.24 2.78 9.16
CA GLN A 181 3.84 2.39 9.35
C GLN A 181 2.91 3.52 8.92
N ASP A 182 1.81 3.14 8.28
CA ASP A 182 0.78 4.08 7.84
C ASP A 182 -0.57 3.39 7.69
N GLY A 183 -1.65 4.17 7.88
CA GLY A 183 -3.02 3.75 7.62
C GLY A 183 -3.54 4.36 6.32
N SER A 184 -4.03 3.54 5.41
CA SER A 184 -4.57 3.99 4.12
C SER A 184 -6.08 3.79 4.06
N ILE A 185 -6.83 4.89 4.17
CA ILE A 185 -8.29 4.89 4.05
C ILE A 185 -8.65 4.98 2.57
N HIS A 186 -9.37 3.98 2.07
CA HIS A 186 -9.78 3.91 0.68
C HIS A 186 -11.02 3.02 0.53
N ASN A 187 -11.68 3.07 -0.64
CA ASN A 187 -12.70 2.07 -1.01
C ASN A 187 -11.97 0.81 -1.49
N TRP A 188 -11.56 -0.04 -0.55
CA TRP A 188 -10.76 -1.23 -0.86
C TRP A 188 -11.61 -2.33 -1.48
N PHE A 189 -12.82 -2.51 -0.97
CA PHE A 189 -13.83 -3.46 -1.45
C PHE A 189 -15.23 -2.91 -1.17
N GLY A 190 -16.13 -3.10 -2.11
CA GLY A 190 -17.48 -2.53 -2.03
C GLY A 190 -17.53 -1.00 -2.07
N ASP A 191 -18.64 -0.42 -1.63
CA ASP A 191 -18.90 1.02 -1.68
C ASP A 191 -18.49 1.77 -0.41
N SER A 192 -18.14 1.05 0.65
CA SER A 192 -17.73 1.64 1.93
C SER A 192 -16.22 1.80 2.04
N LYS A 193 -15.80 2.87 2.74
CA LYS A 193 -14.38 3.07 3.07
C LYS A 193 -13.97 2.12 4.19
N SER A 194 -12.79 1.54 4.04
CA SER A 194 -12.08 0.80 5.08
C SER A 194 -10.62 1.25 5.13
N CYS A 195 -9.90 0.86 6.17
CA CYS A 195 -8.50 1.25 6.37
C CYS A 195 -7.58 0.04 6.25
N LEU A 196 -6.58 0.14 5.39
CA LEU A 196 -5.46 -0.78 5.37
C LEU A 196 -4.34 -0.23 6.26
N HIS A 197 -4.00 -0.96 7.32
CA HIS A 197 -2.82 -0.71 8.14
C HIS A 197 -1.65 -1.45 7.50
N LEU A 198 -0.56 -0.75 7.22
CA LEU A 198 0.61 -1.29 6.52
C LEU A 198 1.89 -0.98 7.27
N ALA A 199 2.77 -1.98 7.37
CA ALA A 199 4.13 -1.83 7.86
C ALA A 199 5.13 -2.35 6.82
N ILE A 200 6.15 -1.56 6.52
CA ILE A 200 7.16 -1.87 5.51
C ILE A 200 8.56 -1.60 6.04
N ASP A 201 9.47 -2.54 5.84
CA ASP A 201 10.88 -2.35 6.15
C ASP A 201 11.54 -1.41 5.15
N ARG A 202 12.22 -0.38 5.66
CA ARG A 202 12.81 0.66 4.83
C ARG A 202 14.05 0.21 4.07
N ALA A 203 14.81 -0.75 4.61
CA ALA A 203 16.02 -1.27 3.99
C ALA A 203 15.71 -2.14 2.77
N THR A 204 14.76 -3.04 2.91
CA THR A 204 14.46 -4.09 1.91
C THR A 204 13.21 -3.83 1.10
N SER A 205 12.34 -2.93 1.56
CA SER A 205 10.99 -2.73 1.04
C SER A 205 10.09 -3.97 1.22
N THR A 206 10.41 -4.83 2.19
CA THR A 206 9.59 -5.98 2.56
C THR A 206 8.40 -5.50 3.38
N ILE A 207 7.21 -5.91 3.01
CA ILE A 207 6.02 -5.73 3.84
C ILE A 207 6.12 -6.70 4.99
N VAL A 208 6.22 -6.19 6.20
CA VAL A 208 6.40 -6.97 7.42
C VAL A 208 5.10 -7.14 8.20
N GLY A 209 4.05 -6.41 7.82
CA GLY A 209 2.71 -6.57 8.38
C GLY A 209 1.68 -5.78 7.58
N ALA A 210 0.47 -6.34 7.46
CA ALA A 210 -0.65 -5.69 6.78
C ALA A 210 -1.98 -6.20 7.35
N TRP A 211 -2.95 -5.28 7.56
CA TRP A 211 -4.26 -5.61 8.13
C TRP A 211 -5.35 -4.62 7.74
N PHE A 212 -6.51 -5.12 7.34
CA PHE A 212 -7.70 -4.31 7.13
C PHE A 212 -8.53 -4.17 8.41
N ASP A 213 -9.04 -2.96 8.65
CA ASP A 213 -10.05 -2.68 9.65
C ASP A 213 -11.10 -1.70 9.07
N THR A 214 -12.24 -1.55 9.73
CA THR A 214 -13.31 -0.62 9.32
C THR A 214 -12.85 0.83 9.26
N GLN A 215 -11.97 1.19 10.17
CA GLN A 215 -11.36 2.51 10.30
C GLN A 215 -9.89 2.37 10.69
N GLU A 216 -9.18 3.49 10.77
CA GLU A 216 -7.84 3.50 11.33
C GLU A 216 -7.92 3.37 12.85
N THR A 217 -7.55 2.20 13.36
CA THR A 217 -7.72 1.82 14.76
C THR A 217 -6.42 1.34 15.40
N LEU A 218 -6.34 1.44 16.72
CA LEU A 218 -5.27 0.81 17.49
C LEU A 218 -5.27 -0.71 17.29
N ASN A 219 -6.44 -1.33 17.17
CA ASN A 219 -6.57 -2.76 16.94
C ASN A 219 -5.92 -3.18 15.61
N GLY A 220 -6.16 -2.42 14.53
CA GLY A 220 -5.54 -2.67 13.24
C GLY A 220 -3.99 -2.60 13.31
N TYR A 221 -3.46 -1.57 13.99
CA TYR A 221 -2.01 -1.48 14.23
C TYR A 221 -1.48 -2.60 15.13
N TYR A 222 -2.25 -3.08 16.09
CA TYR A 222 -1.86 -4.22 16.93
C TYR A 222 -1.82 -5.54 16.14
N HIS A 223 -2.71 -5.74 15.18
CA HIS A 223 -2.63 -6.89 14.26
C HIS A 223 -1.37 -6.85 13.39
N VAL A 224 -1.02 -5.68 12.88
CA VAL A 224 0.24 -5.48 12.15
C VAL A 224 1.45 -5.73 13.05
N PHE A 225 1.41 -5.20 14.28
CA PHE A 225 2.49 -5.39 15.24
C PHE A 225 2.66 -6.85 15.66
N TYR A 226 1.55 -7.56 15.85
CA TYR A 226 1.54 -9.01 16.14
C TYR A 226 2.24 -9.80 15.03
N GLN A 227 1.94 -9.51 13.74
CA GLN A 227 2.59 -10.14 12.61
C GLN A 227 4.11 -9.90 12.62
N ILE A 228 4.54 -8.67 12.89
CA ILE A 228 5.96 -8.33 12.98
C ILE A 228 6.65 -9.14 14.08
N LEU A 229 6.09 -9.14 15.29
CA LEU A 229 6.68 -9.81 16.44
C LEU A 229 6.76 -11.33 16.28
N THR A 230 5.73 -11.94 15.70
CA THR A 230 5.65 -13.40 15.55
C THR A 230 6.48 -13.93 14.40
N ILE A 231 6.62 -13.17 13.30
CA ILE A 231 7.31 -13.63 12.08
C ILE A 231 8.80 -13.23 12.11
N TYR A 232 9.11 -12.00 12.54
CA TYR A 232 10.45 -11.43 12.43
C TYR A 232 11.12 -11.15 13.79
N GLY A 233 10.34 -10.86 14.84
CA GLY A 233 10.82 -10.49 16.14
C GLY A 233 10.65 -9.00 16.45
N ILE A 234 11.46 -8.47 17.39
CA ILE A 234 11.39 -7.09 17.86
C ILE A 234 12.24 -6.20 16.93
N PRO A 235 11.66 -5.24 16.18
CA PRO A 235 12.42 -4.30 15.37
C PRO A 235 13.11 -3.23 16.21
N TYR A 236 14.09 -2.54 15.65
CA TYR A 236 14.77 -1.46 16.35
C TYR A 236 13.90 -0.20 16.46
N LYS A 237 13.27 0.24 15.34
CA LYS A 237 12.52 1.50 15.31
C LYS A 237 11.25 1.41 14.46
N PHE A 238 10.17 2.04 14.95
CA PHE A 238 9.00 2.39 14.14
C PHE A 238 9.01 3.86 13.74
N LEU A 239 8.69 4.14 12.49
CA LEU A 239 8.48 5.49 11.97
C LEU A 239 7.02 5.63 11.52
N THR A 240 6.29 6.54 12.17
CA THR A 240 4.85 6.73 11.98
C THR A 240 4.51 8.21 11.75
N ASP A 241 3.26 8.53 11.47
CA ASP A 241 2.79 9.91 11.48
C ASP A 241 2.44 10.41 12.90
N ASN A 242 2.16 11.70 13.02
CA ASN A 242 1.79 12.33 14.30
C ASN A 242 0.30 12.11 14.66
N ARG A 243 -0.28 10.96 14.31
CA ARG A 243 -1.67 10.66 14.69
C ARG A 243 -1.81 10.32 16.17
N THR A 244 -3.01 10.50 16.70
CA THR A 244 -3.33 10.28 18.12
C THR A 244 -3.11 8.84 18.59
N VAL A 245 -3.08 7.87 17.68
CA VAL A 245 -2.74 6.47 18.00
C VAL A 245 -1.28 6.34 18.44
N PHE A 246 -0.38 7.11 17.83
CA PHE A 246 1.07 7.02 18.09
C PHE A 246 1.56 8.12 19.02
N ASN A 247 1.01 9.32 18.90
CA ASN A 247 1.44 10.46 19.69
C ASN A 247 0.23 11.30 20.10
N TYR A 248 0.16 11.64 21.38
CA TYR A 248 -0.86 12.54 21.89
C TYR A 248 -0.32 13.96 21.93
N MET A 249 -0.65 14.76 20.93
CA MET A 249 -0.39 16.21 20.95
C MET A 249 -1.68 16.96 21.31
N SER A 250 -1.64 17.82 22.34
CA SER A 250 -2.73 18.75 22.59
C SER A 250 -2.95 19.63 21.36
N LEU A 251 -4.19 19.73 20.88
CA LEU A 251 -4.57 20.64 19.77
C LEU A 251 -4.32 22.10 20.10
N ASN A 252 -4.17 22.45 21.38
CA ASN A 252 -3.96 23.81 21.85
C ASN A 252 -2.46 24.10 22.03
N PRO A 253 -1.84 24.98 21.17
CA PRO A 253 -0.39 25.26 21.24
C PRO A 253 0.08 25.80 22.60
N GLU A 254 -0.77 26.54 23.30
CA GLU A 254 -0.48 27.14 24.62
C GLU A 254 -0.42 26.11 25.75
N LYS A 255 -1.04 24.93 25.56
CA LYS A 255 -1.01 23.82 26.53
C LYS A 255 0.08 22.78 26.24
N ARG A 256 0.94 23.04 25.25
CA ARG A 256 2.13 22.20 24.97
C ARG A 256 3.18 22.49 26.03
N THR A 257 3.12 21.81 27.16
CA THR A 257 4.19 21.85 28.14
C THR A 257 5.43 21.12 27.60
N SER A 258 6.62 21.54 28.02
CA SER A 258 7.91 20.95 27.64
C SER A 258 8.09 19.49 28.05
N GLU A 259 7.17 18.94 28.83
CA GLU A 259 7.11 17.53 29.19
C GLU A 259 6.41 16.73 28.07
N LYS A 260 7.22 16.18 27.22
CA LYS A 260 6.88 15.65 25.88
C LYS A 260 6.10 14.33 25.86
N ASP A 261 5.81 13.67 27.00
CA ASP A 261 5.51 12.24 26.92
C ASP A 261 4.21 11.82 27.58
N VAL A 262 3.10 12.17 26.96
CA VAL A 262 1.88 11.37 27.15
C VAL A 262 1.99 10.15 26.24
N LEU A 263 2.43 9.03 26.77
CA LEU A 263 2.50 7.79 26.02
C LEU A 263 1.09 7.34 25.64
N THR A 264 0.88 7.14 24.34
CA THR A 264 -0.30 6.44 23.84
C THR A 264 -0.20 4.96 24.20
N GLN A 265 -1.29 4.20 24.07
CA GLN A 265 -1.25 2.75 24.31
C GLN A 265 -0.26 2.05 23.37
N TYR A 266 -0.18 2.51 22.11
CA TYR A 266 0.80 1.99 21.15
C TYR A 266 2.25 2.31 21.57
N GLY A 267 2.51 3.56 21.96
CA GLY A 267 3.82 3.97 22.46
C GLY A 267 4.23 3.22 23.73
N TYR A 268 3.26 2.92 24.60
CA TYR A 268 3.51 2.10 25.79
C TYR A 268 3.92 0.66 25.43
N ALA A 269 3.25 0.04 24.46
CA ALA A 269 3.62 -1.29 23.95
C ALA A 269 5.04 -1.29 23.35
N CYS A 270 5.37 -0.27 22.55
CA CYS A 270 6.73 -0.10 22.00
C CYS A 270 7.78 0.01 23.12
N ARG A 271 7.53 0.85 24.13
CA ARG A 271 8.46 1.04 25.26
C ARG A 271 8.69 -0.24 26.07
N GLN A 272 7.66 -1.07 26.26
CA GLN A 272 7.80 -2.36 26.96
C GLN A 272 8.71 -3.35 26.22
N LEU A 273 8.82 -3.22 24.91
CA LEU A 273 9.66 -4.06 24.07
C LEU A 273 10.99 -3.40 23.70
N GLY A 274 11.27 -2.18 24.19
CA GLY A 274 12.49 -1.45 23.87
C GLY A 274 12.55 -0.92 22.45
N ILE A 275 11.40 -0.80 21.77
CA ILE A 275 11.29 -0.28 20.39
C ILE A 275 11.25 1.24 20.44
N ASP A 276 12.12 1.89 19.65
CA ASP A 276 12.11 3.33 19.47
C ASP A 276 10.92 3.73 18.55
N LEU A 277 10.06 4.63 19.04
CA LEU A 277 8.92 5.13 18.28
C LEU A 277 9.16 6.58 17.87
N GLU A 278 9.42 6.79 16.59
CA GLU A 278 9.61 8.10 16.00
C GLU A 278 8.35 8.52 15.22
N THR A 279 7.85 9.72 15.49
CA THR A 279 6.70 10.28 14.77
C THR A 279 7.12 11.49 13.94
N THR A 280 6.60 11.61 12.74
CA THR A 280 6.90 12.71 11.84
C THR A 280 5.65 13.33 11.23
N SER A 281 5.63 14.66 11.12
CA SER A 281 4.61 15.39 10.35
C SER A 281 5.00 15.57 8.89
N VAL A 282 6.23 15.19 8.52
CA VAL A 282 6.76 15.36 7.17
C VAL A 282 6.46 14.12 6.34
N SER A 283 5.52 14.24 5.39
CA SER A 283 5.09 13.10 4.55
C SER A 283 6.25 12.49 3.74
N GLN A 284 7.21 13.33 3.31
CA GLN A 284 8.40 12.87 2.58
C GLN A 284 9.28 11.91 3.40
N ALA A 285 9.27 12.02 4.73
CA ALA A 285 10.02 11.10 5.61
C ALA A 285 9.47 9.67 5.55
N LYS A 286 8.18 9.49 5.23
CA LYS A 286 7.48 8.20 5.07
C LYS A 286 7.18 7.85 3.60
N GLY A 287 7.94 8.38 2.68
CA GLY A 287 7.67 8.24 1.25
C GLY A 287 7.68 6.79 0.71
N LEU A 288 8.20 5.82 1.46
CA LEU A 288 8.17 4.41 1.06
C LEU A 288 6.79 3.80 1.30
N VAL A 289 6.25 3.92 2.52
CA VAL A 289 4.92 3.37 2.85
C VAL A 289 3.82 4.07 2.06
N GLU A 290 3.89 5.38 1.86
CA GLU A 290 2.93 6.13 1.04
C GLU A 290 2.92 5.65 -0.43
N ARG A 291 4.09 5.45 -1.04
CA ARG A 291 4.19 4.90 -2.40
C ARG A 291 3.68 3.47 -2.48
N THR A 292 3.91 2.68 -1.44
CA THR A 292 3.41 1.31 -1.35
C THR A 292 1.90 1.30 -1.23
N ASN A 293 1.31 2.14 -0.38
CA ASN A 293 -0.14 2.35 -0.27
C ASN A 293 -0.74 2.74 -1.64
N GLY A 294 -0.11 3.69 -2.34
CA GLY A 294 -0.52 4.06 -3.69
C GLY A 294 -0.40 2.90 -4.71
N THR A 295 0.54 1.97 -4.53
CA THR A 295 0.66 0.78 -5.37
C THR A 295 -0.43 -0.22 -5.04
N PHE A 296 -0.74 -0.43 -3.76
CA PHE A 296 -1.83 -1.29 -3.30
C PHE A 296 -3.18 -0.81 -3.80
N GLN A 297 -3.49 0.48 -3.68
CA GLN A 297 -4.72 1.07 -4.24
C GLN A 297 -4.88 0.80 -5.74
N GLY A 298 -3.79 0.70 -6.48
CA GLY A 298 -3.84 0.41 -7.92
C GLY A 298 -3.67 -1.05 -8.31
N ARG A 299 -3.62 -1.98 -7.35
CA ARG A 299 -3.49 -3.43 -7.61
C ARG A 299 -4.42 -4.26 -6.74
N LEU A 300 -4.38 -4.07 -5.42
CA LEU A 300 -5.12 -4.91 -4.48
C LEU A 300 -6.63 -4.74 -4.64
N VAL A 301 -7.11 -3.51 -4.86
CA VAL A 301 -8.54 -3.24 -5.12
C VAL A 301 -9.06 -4.08 -6.28
N GLN A 302 -8.30 -4.13 -7.38
CA GLN A 302 -8.66 -4.88 -8.57
C GLN A 302 -8.63 -6.39 -8.32
N GLU A 303 -7.64 -6.87 -7.56
CA GLU A 303 -7.52 -8.30 -7.24
C GLU A 303 -8.62 -8.76 -6.27
N LEU A 304 -8.98 -7.93 -5.26
CA LEU A 304 -10.12 -8.20 -4.36
C LEU A 304 -11.43 -8.29 -5.15
N ARG A 305 -11.65 -7.37 -6.08
CA ARG A 305 -12.82 -7.38 -6.98
C ARG A 305 -12.87 -8.66 -7.84
N LEU A 306 -11.75 -9.07 -8.44
CA LEU A 306 -11.69 -10.27 -9.28
C LEU A 306 -11.97 -11.56 -8.50
N ASN A 307 -11.63 -11.59 -7.21
CA ASN A 307 -11.89 -12.72 -6.34
C ASN A 307 -13.24 -12.62 -5.60
N ASN A 308 -14.07 -11.62 -5.93
CA ASN A 308 -15.38 -11.35 -5.31
C ASN A 308 -15.31 -11.19 -3.79
N ILE A 309 -14.22 -10.64 -3.28
CA ILE A 309 -14.00 -10.40 -1.84
C ILE A 309 -14.69 -9.10 -1.44
N THR A 310 -15.61 -9.17 -0.48
CA THR A 310 -16.43 -8.05 -0.05
C THR A 310 -16.41 -7.82 1.46
N THR A 311 -15.88 -8.75 2.24
CA THR A 311 -15.79 -8.65 3.71
C THR A 311 -14.35 -8.35 4.16
N ILE A 312 -14.21 -7.78 5.37
CA ILE A 312 -12.90 -7.48 5.97
C ILE A 312 -12.15 -8.77 6.28
N GLU A 313 -12.85 -9.79 6.74
CA GLU A 313 -12.32 -11.09 7.13
C GLU A 313 -11.69 -11.78 5.92
N GLU A 314 -12.42 -11.92 4.82
CA GLU A 314 -11.93 -12.49 3.56
C GLU A 314 -10.77 -11.68 2.98
N ALA A 315 -10.87 -10.34 3.06
CA ALA A 315 -9.82 -9.45 2.59
C ALA A 315 -8.52 -9.62 3.38
N ASN A 316 -8.59 -9.80 4.71
CA ASN A 316 -7.44 -10.08 5.55
C ASN A 316 -6.83 -11.45 5.24
N GLU A 317 -7.64 -12.46 5.04
CA GLU A 317 -7.16 -13.79 4.66
C GLU A 317 -6.42 -13.77 3.32
N TYR A 318 -7.01 -13.13 2.30
CA TYR A 318 -6.38 -12.95 1.00
C TYR A 318 -5.09 -12.12 1.08
N LEU A 319 -5.11 -11.03 1.85
CA LEU A 319 -3.99 -10.12 2.04
C LEU A 319 -2.77 -10.86 2.61
N ILE A 320 -2.97 -11.62 3.69
CA ILE A 320 -1.89 -12.29 4.43
C ILE A 320 -1.39 -13.52 3.68
N ASN A 321 -2.30 -14.36 3.18
CA ASN A 321 -1.94 -15.66 2.62
C ASN A 321 -1.53 -15.60 1.14
N THR A 322 -1.99 -14.59 0.40
CA THR A 322 -1.80 -14.53 -1.06
C THR A 322 -1.07 -13.27 -1.50
N PHE A 323 -1.64 -12.10 -1.20
CA PHE A 323 -1.17 -10.86 -1.80
C PHE A 323 0.19 -10.39 -1.26
N VAL A 324 0.37 -10.36 0.07
CA VAL A 324 1.64 -9.91 0.69
C VAL A 324 2.81 -10.83 0.32
N PRO A 325 2.71 -12.17 0.41
CA PRO A 325 3.77 -13.06 -0.04
C PRO A 325 4.14 -12.88 -1.51
N TYR A 326 3.13 -12.78 -2.39
CA TYR A 326 3.36 -12.51 -3.80
C TYR A 326 4.04 -11.15 -4.05
N PHE A 327 3.55 -10.10 -3.37
CA PHE A 327 4.08 -8.75 -3.50
C PHE A 327 5.54 -8.66 -3.03
N ASN A 328 5.86 -9.25 -1.88
CA ASN A 328 7.21 -9.31 -1.33
C ASN A 328 8.17 -10.05 -2.28
N ASN A 329 7.77 -11.22 -2.78
CA ASN A 329 8.58 -11.98 -3.72
C ASN A 329 8.89 -11.20 -5.02
N LYS A 330 7.95 -10.34 -5.46
CA LYS A 330 8.06 -9.62 -6.72
C LYS A 330 8.77 -8.26 -6.61
N PHE A 331 8.55 -7.53 -5.53
CA PHE A 331 8.94 -6.12 -5.42
C PHE A 331 9.92 -5.81 -4.29
N ALA A 332 9.97 -6.63 -3.25
CA ALA A 332 10.93 -6.47 -2.17
C ALA A 332 12.31 -7.05 -2.54
N LEU A 333 13.32 -6.57 -1.85
CA LEU A 333 14.63 -7.21 -1.85
C LEU A 333 14.59 -8.42 -0.91
N ASP A 334 15.33 -9.46 -1.23
CA ASP A 334 15.44 -10.64 -0.36
C ASP A 334 16.09 -10.24 0.98
N TYR A 335 15.28 -10.09 2.02
CA TYR A 335 15.72 -9.63 3.34
C TYR A 335 16.79 -10.54 3.97
N ARG A 336 16.86 -11.83 3.59
CA ARG A 336 17.85 -12.80 4.09
C ARG A 336 19.28 -12.45 3.67
N LYS A 337 19.43 -11.58 2.66
CA LYS A 337 20.74 -11.08 2.18
C LYS A 337 21.19 -9.82 2.93
N PHE A 338 20.39 -9.32 3.86
CA PHE A 338 20.71 -8.13 4.65
C PHE A 338 21.03 -8.54 6.09
N PRO A 339 21.96 -7.86 6.76
CA PRO A 339 22.11 -8.00 8.19
C PRO A 339 20.79 -7.67 8.88
N SER A 340 20.39 -8.47 9.87
CA SER A 340 19.16 -8.25 10.62
C SER A 340 19.47 -7.66 11.98
N VAL A 341 18.68 -6.68 12.41
CA VAL A 341 18.70 -6.11 13.78
C VAL A 341 17.45 -6.45 14.57
N PHE A 342 16.61 -7.34 14.05
CA PHE A 342 15.51 -7.89 14.84
C PHE A 342 16.04 -8.68 16.02
N GLU A 343 15.49 -8.41 17.21
CA GLU A 343 15.72 -9.22 18.39
C GLU A 343 14.77 -10.42 18.44
N THR A 344 15.10 -11.39 19.30
CA THR A 344 14.29 -12.61 19.44
C THR A 344 12.85 -12.29 19.78
N ALA A 345 11.92 -12.96 19.10
CA ALA A 345 10.50 -12.83 19.35
C ALA A 345 10.15 -13.09 20.81
N PRO A 346 9.34 -12.24 21.47
CA PRO A 346 8.85 -12.52 22.81
C PRO A 346 7.97 -13.76 22.82
N SER A 347 7.73 -14.35 23.99
CA SER A 347 6.74 -15.43 24.12
C SER A 347 5.35 -14.93 23.68
N GLU A 348 4.54 -15.83 23.15
CA GLU A 348 3.17 -15.51 22.71
C GLU A 348 2.34 -14.87 23.83
N GLU A 349 2.50 -15.35 25.05
CA GLU A 349 1.85 -14.79 26.23
C GLU A 349 2.30 -13.34 26.48
N LYS A 350 3.60 -13.04 26.37
CA LYS A 350 4.13 -11.67 26.51
C LYS A 350 3.60 -10.77 25.39
N ILE A 351 3.56 -11.23 24.15
CA ILE A 351 2.99 -10.49 23.02
C ILE A 351 1.53 -10.15 23.29
N ASN A 352 0.76 -11.15 23.72
CA ASN A 352 -0.68 -11.03 23.97
C ASN A 352 -1.01 -9.97 25.00
N TYR A 353 -0.21 -9.84 26.06
CA TYR A 353 -0.41 -8.80 27.07
C TYR A 353 0.24 -7.46 26.71
N THR A 354 1.32 -7.45 25.96
CA THR A 354 1.93 -6.20 25.48
C THR A 354 0.99 -5.46 24.50
N LEU A 355 0.30 -6.20 23.64
CA LEU A 355 -0.67 -5.64 22.71
C LEU A 355 -2.09 -5.55 23.30
N ALA A 356 -2.20 -5.45 24.62
CA ALA A 356 -3.50 -5.31 25.28
C ALA A 356 -4.02 -3.87 25.23
N VAL A 357 -5.34 -3.75 25.15
CA VAL A 357 -6.04 -2.46 25.28
C VAL A 357 -6.36 -2.22 26.75
N LEU A 358 -5.81 -1.16 27.31
CA LEU A 358 -5.93 -0.77 28.71
C LEU A 358 -6.98 0.33 28.86
N THR A 359 -8.01 0.10 29.70
CA THR A 359 -9.10 1.04 29.89
C THR A 359 -9.32 1.32 31.36
N PRO A 360 -9.06 2.55 31.88
CA PRO A 360 -9.36 2.89 33.27
C PRO A 360 -10.87 2.90 33.50
N ARG A 361 -11.30 2.29 34.59
CA ARG A 361 -12.69 2.18 35.04
C ARG A 361 -12.76 2.38 36.56
N LYS A 362 -13.98 2.44 37.07
CA LYS A 362 -14.26 2.44 38.51
C LYS A 362 -15.28 1.35 38.80
N ILE A 363 -15.15 0.75 39.97
CA ILE A 363 -16.12 -0.23 40.48
C ILE A 363 -17.37 0.52 40.88
N ASP A 364 -18.53 0.03 40.53
CA ASP A 364 -19.82 0.59 40.88
C ASP A 364 -20.34 0.08 42.29
N ASN A 365 -21.51 0.57 42.72
CA ASN A 365 -22.10 0.18 43.96
C ASN A 365 -22.51 -1.32 44.03
N GLY A 366 -22.64 -1.97 42.86
CA GLY A 366 -22.95 -3.40 42.74
C GLY A 366 -21.73 -4.29 42.64
N ASN A 367 -20.51 -3.81 43.01
CA ASN A 367 -19.28 -4.51 42.84
C ASN A 367 -19.04 -4.96 41.38
N SER A 368 -19.47 -4.14 40.43
CA SER A 368 -19.34 -4.42 39.01
C SER A 368 -18.56 -3.35 38.26
N ILE A 369 -18.03 -3.73 37.12
CA ILE A 369 -17.25 -2.87 36.23
C ILE A 369 -17.96 -2.84 34.88
N LYS A 370 -18.39 -1.65 34.47
CA LYS A 370 -19.00 -1.46 33.16
C LYS A 370 -17.93 -1.36 32.09
N TYR A 371 -17.95 -2.29 31.11
CA TYR A 371 -17.03 -2.29 29.98
C TYR A 371 -17.74 -2.70 28.68
N MET A 372 -17.56 -1.92 27.60
CA MET A 372 -18.19 -2.13 26.26
C MET A 372 -19.71 -2.41 26.33
N GLY A 373 -20.41 -1.78 27.26
CA GLY A 373 -21.86 -1.93 27.41
C GLY A 373 -22.30 -3.07 28.36
N ASP A 374 -21.43 -3.96 28.73
CA ASP A 374 -21.69 -5.07 29.67
C ASP A 374 -21.13 -4.78 31.07
N TYR A 375 -21.59 -5.59 32.04
CA TYR A 375 -21.16 -5.53 33.41
C TYR A 375 -20.36 -6.77 33.78
N TYR A 376 -19.28 -6.59 34.53
CA TYR A 376 -18.35 -7.67 34.91
C TYR A 376 -18.01 -7.56 36.38
N GLN A 377 -17.84 -8.71 37.05
CA GLN A 377 -17.37 -8.78 38.43
C GLN A 377 -15.94 -9.34 38.49
N PRO A 378 -15.07 -8.77 39.33
CA PRO A 378 -13.74 -9.32 39.57
C PRO A 378 -13.83 -10.64 40.32
N TYR A 379 -13.12 -11.68 39.84
CA TYR A 379 -13.03 -12.96 40.55
C TYR A 379 -11.61 -13.53 40.52
N HIS A 380 -11.28 -14.30 41.55
CA HIS A 380 -10.01 -15.00 41.70
C HIS A 380 -10.26 -16.29 42.40
N ASP A 381 -9.66 -17.39 41.99
CA ASP A 381 -9.83 -18.74 42.54
C ASP A 381 -11.31 -19.16 42.66
N ASN A 382 -12.08 -18.87 41.63
CA ASN A 382 -13.53 -19.13 41.54
C ASN A 382 -14.42 -18.36 42.54
N GLU A 383 -13.85 -17.41 43.29
CA GLU A 383 -14.57 -16.53 44.19
C GLU A 383 -14.68 -15.11 43.65
N ILE A 384 -15.86 -14.50 43.82
CA ILE A 384 -16.06 -13.07 43.54
C ILE A 384 -15.34 -12.29 44.60
N LYS A 385 -14.46 -11.37 44.17
CA LYS A 385 -13.75 -10.46 45.09
C LYS A 385 -14.52 -9.14 45.17
N CYS A 386 -14.80 -8.71 46.41
CA CYS A 386 -15.56 -7.48 46.66
C CYS A 386 -14.61 -6.32 46.93
N PHE A 387 -14.92 -5.17 46.35
CA PHE A 387 -14.16 -3.94 46.48
C PHE A 387 -15.09 -2.78 46.83
N MET A 388 -14.55 -1.75 47.42
CA MET A 388 -15.31 -0.55 47.75
C MET A 388 -15.79 0.16 46.47
N PRO A 389 -17.03 0.69 46.47
CA PRO A 389 -17.50 1.51 45.37
C PRO A 389 -16.58 2.66 45.04
N LYS A 390 -16.47 3.00 43.75
CA LYS A 390 -15.54 4.03 43.22
C LYS A 390 -14.07 3.68 43.23
N THR A 391 -13.66 2.48 43.71
CA THR A 391 -12.27 2.01 43.56
C THR A 391 -11.86 2.07 42.11
N GLU A 392 -10.72 2.70 41.84
CA GLU A 392 -10.17 2.78 40.49
C GLU A 392 -9.59 1.44 40.09
N CYS A 393 -9.87 1.03 38.87
CA CYS A 393 -9.40 -0.21 38.28
C CYS A 393 -8.98 -0.01 36.82
N LEU A 394 -8.12 -0.89 36.34
CA LEU A 394 -7.68 -0.90 34.95
C LEU A 394 -8.16 -2.18 34.28
N VAL A 395 -9.12 -2.08 33.39
CA VAL A 395 -9.55 -3.21 32.55
C VAL A 395 -8.52 -3.44 31.46
N ILE A 396 -8.08 -4.68 31.35
CA ILE A 396 -7.11 -5.17 30.38
C ILE A 396 -7.83 -6.07 29.39
N LYS A 397 -8.00 -5.62 28.15
CA LYS A 397 -8.41 -6.49 27.07
C LYS A 397 -7.17 -6.98 26.34
N ALA A 398 -6.75 -8.21 26.63
CA ALA A 398 -5.62 -8.86 25.97
C ALA A 398 -5.87 -9.04 24.47
N PHE A 399 -4.82 -9.20 23.66
CA PHE A 399 -4.94 -9.33 22.20
C PHE A 399 -5.81 -10.53 21.78
N ASN A 400 -5.77 -11.62 22.53
CA ASN A 400 -6.66 -12.78 22.35
C ASN A 400 -8.10 -12.59 22.88
N ASN A 401 -8.51 -11.34 23.15
CA ASN A 401 -9.81 -10.94 23.70
C ASN A 401 -10.09 -11.37 25.16
N LYS A 402 -9.13 -11.96 25.85
CA LYS A 402 -9.30 -12.25 27.29
C LYS A 402 -9.42 -10.94 28.07
N LEU A 403 -10.41 -10.87 28.96
CA LEU A 403 -10.64 -9.71 29.81
C LEU A 403 -10.11 -9.98 31.23
N LEU A 404 -9.25 -9.08 31.69
CA LEU A 404 -8.73 -9.05 33.05
C LEU A 404 -8.93 -7.65 33.64
N VAL A 405 -8.75 -7.53 34.94
CA VAL A 405 -8.75 -6.23 35.62
C VAL A 405 -7.62 -6.16 36.65
N THR A 406 -6.95 -5.03 36.72
CA THR A 406 -6.00 -4.74 37.79
C THR A 406 -6.66 -3.79 38.81
N ILE A 407 -6.64 -4.18 40.05
CA ILE A 407 -7.14 -3.44 41.21
C ILE A 407 -6.06 -3.53 42.29
N ASP A 408 -5.59 -2.39 42.81
CA ASP A 408 -4.53 -2.31 43.85
C ASP A 408 -3.33 -3.19 43.49
N ASP A 409 -2.83 -3.07 42.27
CA ASP A 409 -1.69 -3.79 41.68
C ASP A 409 -1.83 -5.33 41.62
N LYS A 410 -3.03 -5.86 41.85
CA LYS A 410 -3.36 -7.28 41.70
C LYS A 410 -4.24 -7.49 40.46
N VAL A 411 -4.01 -8.59 39.77
CA VAL A 411 -4.76 -8.97 38.56
C VAL A 411 -5.85 -9.96 38.93
N TYR A 412 -7.06 -9.67 38.44
CA TYR A 412 -8.25 -10.48 38.62
C TYR A 412 -8.87 -10.85 37.28
N ASN A 413 -9.51 -12.00 37.20
CA ASN A 413 -10.35 -12.34 36.07
C ASN A 413 -11.67 -11.56 36.13
N LEU A 414 -12.35 -11.44 35.00
CA LEU A 414 -13.64 -10.78 34.88
C LEU A 414 -14.72 -11.80 34.48
N LYS A 415 -15.77 -11.90 35.31
CA LYS A 415 -16.95 -12.70 35.02
C LYS A 415 -18.08 -11.78 34.57
N LYS A 416 -18.65 -12.06 33.39
CA LYS A 416 -19.80 -11.29 32.88
C LYS A 416 -21.03 -11.52 33.76
N VAL A 417 -21.71 -10.43 34.09
CA VAL A 417 -22.94 -10.43 34.87
C VAL A 417 -24.11 -10.18 33.94
N SER A 418 -25.21 -10.96 34.07
CA SER A 418 -26.39 -10.73 33.27
C SER A 418 -27.09 -9.45 33.70
N ARG A 419 -27.60 -8.65 32.74
CA ARG A 419 -28.26 -7.38 33.02
C ARG A 419 -29.65 -7.51 33.65
N ASN A 420 -30.30 -8.66 33.46
CA ASN A 420 -31.68 -8.90 33.79
C ASN A 420 -31.85 -10.15 34.66
N GLU A 421 -31.18 -10.21 35.83
CA GLU A 421 -31.55 -11.20 36.82
C GLU A 421 -32.94 -10.82 37.35
N LYS A 422 -33.93 -11.61 37.00
CA LYS A 422 -35.31 -11.43 37.47
C LYS A 422 -35.49 -11.77 38.95
N TYR A 423 -34.46 -12.27 39.62
CA TYR A 423 -34.49 -12.77 40.96
C TYR A 423 -33.56 -11.99 41.89
N SER A 424 -34.01 -11.67 43.06
CA SER A 424 -33.21 -11.08 44.13
C SER A 424 -32.30 -12.16 44.76
N LYS A 425 -30.99 -11.93 44.82
CA LYS A 425 -30.06 -12.88 45.45
C LYS A 425 -30.32 -13.14 46.92
N ASN A 426 -31.08 -12.26 47.60
CA ASN A 426 -31.40 -12.38 49.02
C ASN A 426 -32.76 -12.98 49.29
N PHE A 427 -33.68 -12.98 48.32
CA PHE A 427 -35.09 -13.32 48.54
C PHE A 427 -35.62 -14.39 47.60
N ASP A 428 -34.95 -14.65 46.45
CA ASP A 428 -35.42 -15.63 45.48
C ASP A 428 -34.47 -16.87 45.45
N LEU A 429 -35.05 -18.05 45.43
CA LEU A 429 -34.34 -19.31 45.30
C LEU A 429 -33.73 -19.40 43.89
N ILE A 430 -32.38 -19.41 43.82
CA ILE A 430 -31.66 -19.55 42.58
C ILE A 430 -31.50 -21.05 42.28
N PRO A 431 -32.01 -21.58 41.14
CA PRO A 431 -31.73 -22.96 40.75
C PRO A 431 -30.23 -23.19 40.57
N GLU A 432 -29.67 -24.21 41.16
CA GLU A 432 -28.25 -24.58 41.03
C GLU A 432 -27.93 -24.90 39.58
N THR A 433 -27.19 -24.02 38.92
CA THR A 433 -26.59 -24.33 37.61
C THR A 433 -25.28 -25.07 37.80
N PRO A 434 -25.03 -26.16 37.04
CA PRO A 434 -23.78 -26.91 37.19
C PRO A 434 -22.58 -26.04 36.83
N THR A 435 -21.66 -25.89 37.77
CA THR A 435 -20.42 -25.12 37.59
C THR A 435 -19.50 -25.83 36.61
N VAL A 436 -19.35 -25.29 35.42
CA VAL A 436 -18.24 -25.62 34.53
C VAL A 436 -16.95 -25.12 35.19
N LYS A 437 -16.07 -26.03 35.55
CA LYS A 437 -14.74 -25.70 36.08
C LYS A 437 -13.91 -25.04 34.97
N GLU A 438 -13.95 -23.73 34.90
CA GLU A 438 -12.97 -22.99 34.10
C GLU A 438 -11.60 -23.08 34.78
N LYS A 439 -10.56 -23.41 34.00
CA LYS A 439 -9.20 -23.44 34.49
C LYS A 439 -8.82 -22.05 35.01
N SER A 440 -8.54 -21.96 36.31
CA SER A 440 -8.10 -20.72 36.94
C SER A 440 -6.79 -20.25 36.31
N PHE A 441 -6.74 -19.00 35.89
CA PHE A 441 -5.52 -18.33 35.46
C PHE A 441 -4.66 -18.06 36.71
N ASN A 442 -3.47 -18.64 36.76
CA ASN A 442 -2.52 -18.41 37.82
C ASN A 442 -1.50 -17.34 37.36
N PRO A 443 -1.57 -16.11 37.86
CA PRO A 443 -0.68 -15.04 37.43
C PRO A 443 0.71 -15.16 38.07
N LYS A 444 1.43 -16.29 37.85
CA LYS A 444 2.85 -16.39 38.20
C LYS A 444 3.75 -15.56 37.30
N MET A 445 3.15 -14.77 36.41
CA MET A 445 3.91 -13.89 35.55
C MET A 445 4.32 -12.61 36.28
N ASN A 446 5.62 -12.34 36.33
CA ASN A 446 6.20 -11.03 36.58
C ASN A 446 5.89 -10.07 35.39
N LEU A 447 4.63 -9.81 35.16
CA LEU A 447 4.21 -8.70 34.31
C LEU A 447 4.56 -7.44 35.11
N LYS A 448 5.70 -6.83 34.81
CA LYS A 448 6.04 -5.47 35.29
C LYS A 448 5.13 -4.45 34.61
N TRP A 449 3.82 -4.56 34.92
CA TRP A 449 2.87 -3.53 34.56
C TRP A 449 3.03 -2.41 35.59
N ASN A 450 3.70 -1.34 35.20
CA ASN A 450 3.67 -0.15 36.00
C ASN A 450 2.33 0.56 35.85
N VAL A 451 1.32 0.00 36.50
CA VAL A 451 -0.07 0.48 36.47
C VAL A 451 -0.14 1.93 36.95
N GLY A 452 0.71 2.33 37.90
CA GLY A 452 0.79 3.70 38.38
C GLY A 452 1.20 4.67 37.26
N GLU A 453 2.24 4.34 36.54
CA GLU A 453 2.74 5.16 35.43
C GLU A 453 1.71 5.27 34.28
N PHE A 454 1.09 4.15 33.89
CA PHE A 454 0.05 4.15 32.87
C PHE A 454 -1.19 4.93 33.30
N LYS A 455 -1.69 4.74 34.52
CA LYS A 455 -2.80 5.51 35.07
C LYS A 455 -2.49 7.01 35.13
N TYR A 456 -1.28 7.37 35.52
CA TYR A 456 -0.84 8.77 35.58
C TYR A 456 -0.85 9.40 34.18
N GLN A 457 -0.32 8.73 33.19
CA GLN A 457 -0.28 9.21 31.81
C GLN A 457 -1.68 9.37 31.22
N ILE A 458 -2.58 8.40 31.44
CA ILE A 458 -3.96 8.48 30.97
C ILE A 458 -4.76 9.56 31.71
N LYS A 459 -4.61 9.69 33.04
CA LYS A 459 -5.27 10.79 33.79
C LYS A 459 -4.84 12.14 33.25
N ARG A 460 -3.57 12.32 32.95
CA ARG A 460 -3.04 13.54 32.38
C ARG A 460 -3.60 13.83 30.98
N ALA A 461 -3.75 12.83 30.13
CA ALA A 461 -4.39 12.95 28.82
C ALA A 461 -5.88 13.34 28.92
N HIS A 462 -6.63 12.69 29.84
CA HIS A 462 -8.06 12.98 30.01
C HIS A 462 -8.35 14.32 30.72
N SER A 463 -7.48 14.76 31.64
CA SER A 463 -7.66 16.08 32.27
C SER A 463 -7.45 17.21 31.26
N GLN A 464 -6.61 17.00 30.25
CA GLN A 464 -6.41 17.97 29.19
C GLN A 464 -7.58 18.04 28.19
N HIS A 465 -8.37 16.96 28.06
CA HIS A 465 -9.58 16.95 27.22
C HIS A 465 -10.83 17.57 27.88
N LYS A 466 -10.87 17.66 29.21
CA LYS A 466 -12.03 18.22 29.93
C LYS A 466 -12.11 19.75 29.88
N TYR A 467 -11.09 20.42 29.42
CA TYR A 467 -10.98 21.89 29.37
C TYR A 467 -10.70 22.41 27.93
N ALA A 468 -10.94 21.59 26.92
CA ALA A 468 -10.91 21.98 25.49
C ALA A 468 -12.30 22.13 24.92
#